data_d922460690622363401bd95657f22d52
#
_entry.id   d922460690622363401bd95657f22d52
#
_cell.length_a   1.000
_cell.length_b   1.000
_cell.length_c   1.000
_cell.angle_alpha   90.00
_cell.angle_beta   90.00
_cell.angle_gamma   90.00
#
_symmetry.space_group_name_H-M   'P 1'
#
loop_
_entity.id
_entity.type
_entity.pdbx_description
1 polymer ?
#
loop_
_entity_poly.entity_id
_entity_poly.type
_entity_poly.pdbx_seq_one_letter_code
_entity_poly.pdbx_strand_id
1 'polypeptide(L)'
;TARAVMHRMKSDRSLEVIAVDIAGIMNGSVADVPLKENDVLFIPTRQEKISERTLTIRGEVQYPGIYQYAENETIEDFVLQAGGLTDKASTINVLVSRRVNDAKATRPDSIIAKTYTLALKDGFVVDGKPGFKLMPFDEVSIRKSPAYTEQQNVMIEGEVMFGGTYTLDRRNARLSDLFKKAGGSTDQAYIKGARLMRKANEAEKARMEAVLKMQREQQ
;
A
#
# COMPACT_ATOMS: atom_id res chain seq x y z
N THR A 1 15.03 -29.72 12.90
CA THR A 1 15.32 -30.37 14.20
C THR A 1 14.32 -29.84 15.23
N ALA A 2 13.39 -30.68 15.65
CA ALA A 2 12.44 -30.34 16.69
C ALA A 2 13.15 -30.49 18.06
N ARG A 3 13.81 -29.42 18.49
CA ARG A 3 14.37 -29.36 19.83
C ARG A 3 13.25 -29.07 20.81
N ALA A 4 12.95 -30.03 21.68
CA ALA A 4 12.10 -29.86 22.85
C ALA A 4 12.91 -29.43 24.06
N VAL A 5 12.25 -28.89 25.04
CA VAL A 5 12.84 -28.45 26.30
C VAL A 5 12.12 -29.15 27.44
N MET A 6 12.86 -29.81 28.29
CA MET A 6 12.33 -30.45 29.49
C MET A 6 12.81 -29.70 30.74
N HIS A 7 11.87 -29.34 31.59
CA HIS A 7 12.15 -28.80 32.90
C HIS A 7 12.05 -29.91 33.94
N ARG A 8 13.11 -30.09 34.70
CA ARG A 8 13.21 -31.06 35.77
C ARG A 8 13.44 -30.38 37.08
N MET A 9 12.69 -30.78 38.08
CA MET A 9 12.91 -30.30 39.45
C MET A 9 14.02 -31.13 40.13
N LYS A 10 15.02 -30.45 40.66
CA LYS A 10 16.05 -31.03 41.46
C LYS A 10 15.62 -31.21 42.92
N SER A 11 16.42 -32.00 43.71
CA SER A 11 16.15 -32.23 45.14
C SER A 11 16.16 -30.97 46.00
N ASP A 12 16.88 -29.94 45.57
CA ASP A 12 16.94 -28.60 46.18
C ASP A 12 15.77 -27.67 45.76
N ARG A 13 14.78 -28.19 44.97
CA ARG A 13 13.68 -27.49 44.40
C ARG A 13 14.03 -26.43 43.31
N SER A 14 15.28 -26.40 42.87
CA SER A 14 15.63 -25.64 41.67
C SER A 14 15.22 -26.38 40.40
N LEU A 15 14.98 -25.61 39.30
CA LEU A 15 14.65 -26.17 37.99
C LEU A 15 15.91 -26.32 37.15
N GLU A 16 16.07 -27.47 36.54
CA GLU A 16 17.06 -27.75 35.52
C GLU A 16 16.40 -27.80 34.14
N VAL A 17 17.06 -27.23 33.14
CA VAL A 17 16.60 -27.28 31.73
C VAL A 17 17.42 -28.32 30.99
N ILE A 18 16.74 -29.31 30.44
CA ILE A 18 17.32 -30.39 29.64
C ILE A 18 16.85 -30.22 28.19
N ALA A 19 17.79 -30.13 27.26
CA ALA A 19 17.43 -30.09 25.83
C ALA A 19 17.19 -31.51 25.33
N VAL A 20 16.05 -31.76 24.71
CA VAL A 20 15.64 -33.07 24.23
C VAL A 20 15.51 -33.06 22.72
N ASP A 21 16.23 -33.93 22.02
CA ASP A 21 16.04 -34.16 20.58
C ASP A 21 15.08 -35.36 20.38
N ILE A 22 13.79 -35.05 20.33
CA ILE A 22 12.77 -36.11 20.20
C ILE A 22 12.96 -36.91 18.91
N ALA A 23 13.31 -36.22 17.79
CA ALA A 23 13.51 -36.92 16.52
C ALA A 23 14.69 -37.88 16.57
N GLY A 24 15.79 -37.48 17.22
CA GLY A 24 16.95 -38.32 17.44
C GLY A 24 16.68 -39.52 18.34
N ILE A 25 15.89 -39.34 19.39
CA ILE A 25 15.47 -40.42 20.27
C ILE A 25 14.57 -41.43 19.53
N MET A 26 13.56 -40.93 18.78
CA MET A 26 12.63 -41.79 18.06
C MET A 26 13.25 -42.59 16.93
N ASN A 27 14.31 -42.09 16.31
CA ASN A 27 15.04 -42.82 15.27
C ASN A 27 16.28 -43.63 15.81
N GLY A 28 16.51 -43.58 17.10
CA GLY A 28 17.60 -44.32 17.75
C GLY A 28 19.01 -43.71 17.62
N SER A 29 19.12 -42.48 17.07
CA SER A 29 20.42 -41.80 16.91
C SER A 29 20.90 -41.09 18.17
N VAL A 30 20.00 -40.84 19.11
CA VAL A 30 20.30 -40.21 20.40
C VAL A 30 19.75 -41.11 21.53
N ALA A 31 20.48 -41.23 22.63
CA ALA A 31 20.04 -41.98 23.79
C ALA A 31 18.77 -41.35 24.40
N ASP A 32 17.85 -42.20 24.83
CA ASP A 32 16.61 -41.78 25.47
C ASP A 32 16.86 -41.16 26.85
N VAL A 33 15.99 -40.27 27.29
CA VAL A 33 16.08 -39.56 28.55
C VAL A 33 15.08 -40.18 29.53
N PRO A 34 15.57 -40.79 30.64
CA PRO A 34 14.67 -41.36 31.65
C PRO A 34 13.86 -40.25 32.34
N LEU A 35 12.56 -40.43 32.38
CA LEU A 35 11.63 -39.49 33.00
C LEU A 35 11.68 -39.62 34.54
N LYS A 36 11.49 -38.47 35.20
CA LYS A 36 11.33 -38.37 36.64
C LYS A 36 10.02 -37.71 36.99
N GLU A 37 9.60 -37.89 38.24
CA GLU A 37 8.39 -37.25 38.75
C GLU A 37 8.48 -35.73 38.62
N ASN A 38 7.37 -35.10 38.18
CA ASN A 38 7.25 -33.67 37.91
C ASN A 38 8.09 -33.10 36.76
N ASP A 39 8.62 -33.93 35.87
CA ASP A 39 9.22 -33.45 34.62
C ASP A 39 8.13 -32.83 33.74
N VAL A 40 8.42 -31.65 33.18
CA VAL A 40 7.56 -30.95 32.23
C VAL A 40 8.27 -30.84 30.88
N LEU A 41 7.74 -31.55 29.88
CA LEU A 41 8.27 -31.50 28.52
C LEU A 41 7.50 -30.48 27.69
N PHE A 42 8.18 -29.48 27.19
CA PHE A 42 7.64 -28.48 26.28
C PHE A 42 8.11 -28.78 24.84
N ILE A 43 7.14 -29.06 23.98
CA ILE A 43 7.37 -29.30 22.54
C ILE A 43 6.81 -28.10 21.79
N PRO A 44 7.68 -27.20 21.26
CA PRO A 44 7.21 -26.01 20.55
C PRO A 44 6.53 -26.40 19.25
N THR A 45 5.45 -25.70 18.91
CA THR A 45 4.80 -25.85 17.61
C THR A 45 5.62 -25.17 16.50
N ARG A 46 5.43 -25.59 15.25
CA ARG A 46 6.02 -24.89 14.11
C ARG A 46 5.53 -23.44 14.01
N GLN A 47 4.30 -23.19 14.41
CA GLN A 47 3.68 -21.85 14.38
C GLN A 47 4.32 -20.88 15.39
N GLU A 48 4.77 -21.34 16.54
CA GLU A 48 5.46 -20.47 17.52
C GLU A 48 6.85 -20.01 17.07
N LYS A 49 7.44 -20.69 16.09
CA LYS A 49 8.70 -20.25 15.43
C LYS A 49 8.48 -19.34 14.23
N ILE A 50 7.27 -19.26 13.72
CA ILE A 50 6.92 -18.38 12.62
C ILE A 50 6.44 -17.08 13.26
N SER A 51 7.39 -16.13 13.48
CA SER A 51 6.99 -14.74 13.68
C SER A 51 5.98 -14.39 12.58
N GLU A 52 4.91 -13.70 12.93
CA GLU A 52 3.90 -13.25 11.96
C GLU A 52 4.59 -12.60 10.77
N ARG A 53 4.64 -13.33 9.68
CA ARG A 53 5.23 -12.86 8.44
C ARG A 53 4.17 -12.09 7.70
N THR A 54 4.43 -10.84 7.40
CA THR A 54 3.48 -9.96 6.75
C THR A 54 4.03 -9.42 5.44
N LEU A 55 3.12 -9.01 4.56
CA LEU A 55 3.37 -8.18 3.39
C LEU A 55 2.63 -6.87 3.57
N THR A 56 3.18 -5.81 3.03
CA THR A 56 2.52 -4.49 3.04
C THR A 56 2.29 -4.02 1.62
N ILE A 57 1.06 -3.56 1.32
CA ILE A 57 0.75 -2.91 0.04
C ILE A 57 0.21 -1.52 0.28
N ARG A 58 0.72 -0.55 -0.49
CA ARG A 58 0.37 0.87 -0.39
C ARG A 58 0.12 1.49 -1.75
N GLY A 59 -0.58 2.62 -1.75
CA GLY A 59 -0.84 3.43 -2.92
C GLY A 59 -2.14 3.03 -3.63
N GLU A 60 -2.11 2.99 -4.95
CA GLU A 60 -3.29 2.91 -5.79
C GLU A 60 -3.82 1.48 -5.98
N VAL A 61 -4.25 0.88 -4.87
CA VAL A 61 -5.00 -0.38 -4.81
C VAL A 61 -6.31 -0.16 -4.06
N GLN A 62 -7.28 -1.06 -4.23
CA GLN A 62 -8.60 -0.90 -3.60
C GLN A 62 -8.51 -0.98 -2.07
N TYR A 63 -7.71 -1.90 -1.54
CA TYR A 63 -7.56 -2.12 -0.10
C TYR A 63 -6.08 -2.11 0.29
N PRO A 64 -5.47 -0.92 0.46
CA PRO A 64 -4.10 -0.84 0.96
C PRO A 64 -4.04 -1.28 2.43
N GLY A 65 -2.97 -1.97 2.81
CA GLY A 65 -2.85 -2.47 4.18
C GLY A 65 -1.72 -3.47 4.37
N ILE A 66 -1.77 -4.14 5.53
CA ILE A 66 -0.86 -5.21 5.91
C ILE A 66 -1.61 -6.53 5.81
N TYR A 67 -1.01 -7.49 5.14
CA TYR A 67 -1.56 -8.81 4.88
C TYR A 67 -0.64 -9.89 5.41
N GLN A 68 -1.20 -11.05 5.70
CA GLN A 68 -0.41 -12.20 6.10
C GLN A 68 0.32 -12.77 4.88
N TYR A 69 1.61 -13.04 5.01
CA TYR A 69 2.42 -13.65 3.95
C TYR A 69 2.04 -15.11 3.72
N ALA A 70 1.86 -15.47 2.45
CA ALA A 70 1.73 -16.86 2.02
C ALA A 70 2.97 -17.31 1.23
N GLU A 71 3.34 -18.59 1.33
CA GLU A 71 4.47 -19.13 0.56
C GLU A 71 4.14 -19.15 -0.94
N ASN A 72 5.11 -18.77 -1.75
CA ASN A 72 5.01 -18.67 -3.21
C ASN A 72 4.06 -17.61 -3.73
N GLU A 73 3.62 -16.68 -2.89
CA GLU A 73 2.79 -15.56 -3.29
C GLU A 73 3.53 -14.66 -4.29
N THR A 74 2.88 -14.39 -5.42
CA THR A 74 3.39 -13.49 -6.45
C THR A 74 2.86 -12.07 -6.25
N ILE A 75 3.47 -11.11 -6.93
CA ILE A 75 2.99 -9.72 -6.85
C ILE A 75 1.58 -9.59 -7.44
N GLU A 76 1.26 -10.39 -8.46
CA GLU A 76 -0.06 -10.43 -9.08
C GLU A 76 -1.12 -10.95 -8.11
N ASP A 77 -0.82 -12.05 -7.40
CA ASP A 77 -1.70 -12.62 -6.37
C ASP A 77 -1.95 -11.60 -5.27
N PHE A 78 -0.91 -10.88 -4.85
CA PHE A 78 -1.01 -9.90 -3.78
C PHE A 78 -1.83 -8.67 -4.19
N VAL A 79 -1.64 -8.16 -5.41
CA VAL A 79 -2.46 -7.07 -5.96
C VAL A 79 -3.92 -7.50 -6.05
N LEU A 80 -4.19 -8.74 -6.49
CA LEU A 80 -5.54 -9.28 -6.56
C LEU A 80 -6.16 -9.40 -5.16
N GLN A 81 -5.42 -9.89 -4.17
CA GLN A 81 -5.86 -9.98 -2.78
C GLN A 81 -6.19 -8.60 -2.18
N ALA A 82 -5.46 -7.56 -2.60
CA ALA A 82 -5.73 -6.17 -2.24
C ALA A 82 -6.91 -5.55 -3.03
N GLY A 83 -7.71 -6.34 -3.73
CA GLY A 83 -8.88 -5.91 -4.49
C GLY A 83 -8.58 -5.36 -5.88
N GLY A 84 -7.34 -5.50 -6.37
CA GLY A 84 -6.90 -4.99 -7.66
C GLY A 84 -6.44 -3.53 -7.62
N LEU A 85 -6.03 -3.03 -8.77
CA LEU A 85 -5.58 -1.65 -8.97
C LEU A 85 -6.77 -0.69 -9.04
N THR A 86 -6.54 0.56 -8.61
CA THR A 86 -7.47 1.65 -8.90
C THR A 86 -7.26 2.15 -10.35
N ASP A 87 -8.23 2.87 -10.89
CA ASP A 87 -8.14 3.53 -12.21
C ASP A 87 -7.03 4.60 -12.27
N LYS A 88 -6.55 5.05 -11.12
CA LYS A 88 -5.45 6.03 -10.96
C LYS A 88 -4.08 5.38 -10.98
N ALA A 89 -3.99 4.06 -10.86
CA ALA A 89 -2.75 3.34 -10.68
C ALA A 89 -1.83 3.42 -11.91
N SER A 90 -0.53 3.55 -11.64
CA SER A 90 0.50 3.37 -12.67
C SER A 90 0.85 1.88 -12.78
N THR A 91 0.67 1.30 -13.95
CA THR A 91 1.04 -0.09 -14.22
C THR A 91 2.53 -0.27 -14.53
N ILE A 92 3.23 0.82 -14.87
CA ILE A 92 4.65 0.78 -15.24
C ILE A 92 5.61 1.04 -14.08
N ASN A 93 5.11 1.43 -12.92
CA ASN A 93 5.93 1.79 -11.76
C ASN A 93 5.37 1.20 -10.48
N VAL A 94 5.54 -0.11 -10.36
CA VAL A 94 5.29 -0.85 -9.13
C VAL A 94 6.62 -1.08 -8.44
N LEU A 95 6.76 -0.55 -7.26
CA LEU A 95 7.98 -0.64 -6.46
C LEU A 95 7.82 -1.72 -5.40
N VAL A 96 8.74 -2.68 -5.38
CA VAL A 96 8.86 -3.65 -4.27
C VAL A 96 10.11 -3.33 -3.47
N SER A 97 9.94 -3.05 -2.20
CA SER A 97 11.03 -2.81 -1.26
C SER A 97 11.21 -4.03 -0.37
N ARG A 98 12.38 -4.64 -0.45
CA ARG A 98 12.77 -5.81 0.34
C ARG A 98 13.86 -5.43 1.32
N ARG A 99 13.59 -5.58 2.61
CA ARG A 99 14.60 -5.31 3.64
C ARG A 99 15.77 -6.28 3.51
N VAL A 100 16.96 -5.77 3.70
CA VAL A 100 18.17 -6.59 3.86
C VAL A 100 18.35 -6.83 5.35
N ASN A 101 18.29 -8.08 5.76
CA ASN A 101 18.55 -8.48 7.14
C ASN A 101 19.63 -9.56 7.13
N ASP A 102 20.84 -9.16 7.45
CA ASP A 102 21.94 -10.10 7.69
C ASP A 102 22.11 -10.31 9.20
N ALA A 103 21.56 -11.42 9.69
CA ALA A 103 21.64 -11.79 11.11
C ALA A 103 23.08 -12.04 11.60
N LYS A 104 24.06 -12.16 10.68
CA LYS A 104 25.47 -12.37 11.00
C LYS A 104 26.29 -11.09 10.92
N ALA A 105 25.70 -10.00 10.44
CA ALA A 105 26.39 -8.72 10.34
C ALA A 105 26.71 -8.18 11.73
N THR A 106 27.97 -7.89 11.98
CA THR A 106 28.47 -7.27 13.22
C THR A 106 28.58 -5.74 13.12
N ARG A 107 28.32 -5.19 11.93
CA ARG A 107 28.35 -3.75 11.65
C ARG A 107 27.13 -3.38 10.81
N PRO A 108 26.58 -2.16 10.98
CA PRO A 108 25.53 -1.69 10.11
C PRO A 108 26.03 -1.60 8.67
N ASP A 109 25.34 -2.23 7.73
CA ASP A 109 25.60 -2.06 6.30
C ASP A 109 24.99 -0.72 5.82
N SER A 110 25.58 -0.16 4.79
CA SER A 110 25.03 1.00 4.10
C SER A 110 23.75 0.67 3.31
N ILE A 111 23.55 -0.62 2.96
CA ILE A 111 22.37 -1.11 2.23
C ILE A 111 21.36 -1.65 3.22
N ILE A 112 20.28 -0.88 3.42
CA ILE A 112 19.16 -1.23 4.32
C ILE A 112 18.00 -1.93 3.62
N ALA A 113 17.85 -1.73 2.31
CA ALA A 113 16.80 -2.35 1.51
C ALA A 113 17.24 -2.53 0.05
N LYS A 114 16.70 -3.56 -0.60
CA LYS A 114 16.74 -3.75 -2.05
C LYS A 114 15.42 -3.35 -2.64
N THR A 115 15.45 -2.51 -3.68
CA THR A 115 14.26 -2.07 -4.39
C THR A 115 14.21 -2.68 -5.79
N TYR A 116 13.02 -3.11 -6.18
CA TYR A 116 12.73 -3.65 -7.51
C TYR A 116 11.61 -2.81 -8.12
N THR A 117 11.84 -2.29 -9.32
CA THR A 117 10.80 -1.60 -10.08
C THR A 117 10.28 -2.55 -11.14
N LEU A 118 8.99 -2.78 -11.14
CA LEU A 118 8.30 -3.73 -11.99
C LEU A 118 7.21 -3.01 -12.78
N ALA A 119 6.91 -3.50 -13.97
CA ALA A 119 5.76 -3.09 -14.76
C ALA A 119 4.71 -4.20 -14.74
N LEU A 120 3.45 -3.85 -14.50
CA LEU A 120 2.32 -4.76 -14.62
C LEU A 120 1.73 -4.61 -16.01
N LYS A 121 1.69 -5.68 -16.78
CA LYS A 121 1.05 -5.72 -18.08
C LYS A 121 -0.40 -6.15 -17.90
N ASP A 122 -1.31 -5.47 -18.59
CA ASP A 122 -2.76 -5.73 -18.54
C ASP A 122 -3.35 -5.79 -17.11
N GLY A 123 -2.71 -5.07 -16.17
CA GLY A 123 -3.14 -4.94 -14.79
C GLY A 123 -2.76 -6.10 -13.87
N PHE A 124 -2.24 -7.24 -14.39
CA PHE A 124 -2.03 -8.45 -13.60
C PHE A 124 -0.73 -9.20 -13.88
N VAL A 125 -0.03 -8.94 -14.98
CA VAL A 125 1.17 -9.72 -15.35
C VAL A 125 2.40 -8.84 -15.29
N VAL A 126 3.42 -9.29 -14.57
CA VAL A 126 4.73 -8.63 -14.54
C VAL A 126 5.41 -8.80 -15.89
N ASP A 127 5.71 -7.69 -16.57
CA ASP A 127 6.43 -7.71 -17.82
C ASP A 127 7.88 -8.19 -17.60
N GLY A 128 8.27 -9.25 -18.32
CA GLY A 128 9.62 -9.78 -18.35
C GLY A 128 9.99 -10.80 -17.28
N LYS A 129 9.22 -10.96 -16.20
CA LYS A 129 9.41 -12.01 -15.19
C LYS A 129 8.09 -12.47 -14.60
N PRO A 130 7.31 -13.29 -15.29
CA PRO A 130 6.10 -13.84 -14.72
C PRO A 130 6.44 -14.58 -13.43
N GLY A 131 5.69 -14.32 -12.37
CA GLY A 131 5.86 -14.95 -11.07
C GLY A 131 6.97 -14.38 -10.21
N PHE A 132 7.15 -13.04 -10.19
CA PHE A 132 7.98 -12.41 -9.17
C PHE A 132 7.44 -12.76 -7.78
N LYS A 133 8.20 -13.59 -7.06
CA LYS A 133 7.81 -14.06 -5.74
C LYS A 133 8.15 -13.03 -4.68
N LEU A 134 7.14 -12.72 -3.89
CA LEU A 134 7.29 -11.89 -2.70
C LEU A 134 7.96 -12.68 -1.58
N MET A 135 8.69 -11.98 -0.75
CA MET A 135 9.34 -12.52 0.45
C MET A 135 8.68 -11.89 1.69
N PRO A 136 8.76 -12.57 2.84
CA PRO A 136 8.25 -12.00 4.08
C PRO A 136 8.76 -10.59 4.34
N PHE A 137 7.86 -9.70 4.73
CA PHE A 137 8.10 -8.28 5.01
C PHE A 137 8.44 -7.41 3.79
N ASP A 138 8.18 -7.90 2.57
CA ASP A 138 8.23 -7.05 1.40
C ASP A 138 7.13 -5.96 1.49
N GLU A 139 7.47 -4.78 1.02
CA GLU A 139 6.56 -3.67 0.89
C GLU A 139 6.36 -3.34 -0.60
N VAL A 140 5.12 -3.44 -1.05
CA VAL A 140 4.71 -3.13 -2.43
C VAL A 140 4.08 -1.76 -2.46
N SER A 141 4.58 -0.87 -3.32
CA SER A 141 4.06 0.47 -3.49
C SER A 141 3.64 0.71 -4.93
N ILE A 142 2.36 0.98 -5.14
CA ILE A 142 1.77 1.27 -6.44
C ILE A 142 1.51 2.76 -6.53
N ARG A 143 2.21 3.43 -7.43
CA ARG A 143 2.12 4.87 -7.56
C ARG A 143 0.96 5.28 -8.44
N LYS A 144 0.46 6.49 -8.20
CA LYS A 144 -0.52 7.14 -9.10
C LYS A 144 0.14 7.41 -10.45
N SER A 145 -0.60 7.15 -11.52
CA SER A 145 -0.16 7.48 -12.88
C SER A 145 -0.05 9.00 -13.05
N PRO A 146 1.08 9.54 -13.51
CA PRO A 146 1.22 10.96 -13.77
C PRO A 146 0.33 11.43 -14.93
N ALA A 147 -0.09 10.51 -15.80
CA ALA A 147 -1.00 10.79 -16.90
C ALA A 147 -2.46 10.79 -16.48
N TYR A 148 -2.78 10.27 -15.30
CA TYR A 148 -4.16 10.26 -14.80
C TYR A 148 -4.65 11.68 -14.55
N THR A 149 -5.79 11.99 -15.12
CA THR A 149 -6.49 13.25 -14.89
C THR A 149 -7.93 12.96 -14.54
N GLU A 150 -8.36 13.46 -13.40
CA GLU A 150 -9.78 13.36 -13.02
C GLU A 150 -10.65 14.10 -14.01
N GLN A 151 -11.80 13.53 -14.30
CA GLN A 151 -12.81 14.17 -15.11
C GLN A 151 -13.23 15.48 -14.44
N GLN A 152 -13.13 16.59 -15.17
CA GLN A 152 -13.51 17.90 -14.69
C GLN A 152 -14.77 18.34 -15.39
N ASN A 153 -15.73 18.81 -14.61
CA ASN A 153 -16.99 19.34 -15.12
C ASN A 153 -17.08 20.85 -14.88
N VAL A 154 -17.68 21.52 -15.82
CA VAL A 154 -18.04 22.93 -15.75
C VAL A 154 -19.53 23.08 -15.99
N MET A 155 -20.15 24.06 -15.38
CA MET A 155 -21.57 24.37 -15.55
C MET A 155 -21.74 25.71 -16.25
N ILE A 156 -22.65 25.76 -17.18
CA ILE A 156 -23.08 26.98 -17.86
C ILE A 156 -24.58 27.15 -17.65
N GLU A 157 -24.97 28.32 -17.20
CA GLU A 157 -26.37 28.66 -16.90
C GLU A 157 -26.73 30.02 -17.51
N GLY A 158 -28.03 30.30 -17.56
CA GLY A 158 -28.58 31.54 -18.08
C GLY A 158 -29.03 31.39 -19.54
N GLU A 159 -28.98 32.48 -20.26
CA GLU A 159 -29.51 32.60 -21.63
C GLU A 159 -28.59 31.99 -22.68
N VAL A 160 -28.42 30.64 -22.61
CA VAL A 160 -27.73 29.81 -23.60
C VAL A 160 -28.68 28.76 -24.13
N MET A 161 -28.45 28.29 -25.36
CA MET A 161 -29.34 27.30 -26.00
C MET A 161 -29.46 26.01 -25.21
N PHE A 162 -28.35 25.50 -24.71
CA PHE A 162 -28.28 24.26 -23.92
C PHE A 162 -27.49 24.51 -22.64
N GLY A 163 -28.18 25.01 -21.60
CA GLY A 163 -27.59 25.15 -20.26
C GLY A 163 -27.41 23.81 -19.59
N GLY A 164 -26.44 23.73 -18.66
CA GLY A 164 -26.19 22.54 -17.88
C GLY A 164 -24.71 22.24 -17.64
N THR A 165 -24.45 21.02 -17.24
CA THR A 165 -23.08 20.55 -16.91
C THR A 165 -22.39 19.92 -18.11
N TYR A 166 -21.18 20.37 -18.39
CA TYR A 166 -20.33 19.87 -19.48
C TYR A 166 -19.04 19.36 -18.95
N THR A 167 -18.58 18.22 -19.46
CA THR A 167 -17.26 17.67 -19.15
C THR A 167 -16.20 18.34 -20.02
N LEU A 168 -15.08 18.71 -19.41
CA LEU A 168 -13.92 19.19 -20.15
C LEU A 168 -13.21 18.02 -20.83
N ASP A 169 -13.07 18.09 -22.15
CA ASP A 169 -12.42 17.07 -22.99
C ASP A 169 -10.90 17.25 -23.09
N ARG A 170 -10.40 18.40 -22.65
CA ARG A 170 -8.96 18.75 -22.69
C ARG A 170 -8.59 19.72 -21.58
N ARG A 171 -7.33 19.68 -21.14
CA ARG A 171 -6.83 20.53 -20.05
C ARG A 171 -6.82 22.03 -20.38
N ASN A 172 -6.69 22.37 -21.65
CA ASN A 172 -6.63 23.75 -22.13
C ASN A 172 -7.96 24.22 -22.76
N ALA A 173 -9.09 23.58 -22.41
CA ALA A 173 -10.41 24.00 -22.86
C ALA A 173 -10.65 25.47 -22.46
N ARG A 174 -11.25 26.22 -23.39
CA ARG A 174 -11.54 27.65 -23.23
C ARG A 174 -13.02 27.88 -23.05
N LEU A 175 -13.38 29.03 -22.52
CA LEU A 175 -14.76 29.46 -22.39
C LEU A 175 -15.52 29.46 -23.76
N SER A 176 -14.82 29.83 -24.84
CA SER A 176 -15.38 29.79 -26.19
C SER A 176 -15.76 28.37 -26.63
N ASP A 177 -14.96 27.35 -26.19
CA ASP A 177 -15.27 25.95 -26.52
C ASP A 177 -16.56 25.49 -25.79
N LEU A 178 -16.68 25.86 -24.52
CA LEU A 178 -17.88 25.59 -23.72
C LEU A 178 -19.08 26.27 -24.30
N PHE A 179 -18.98 27.57 -24.66
CA PHE A 179 -20.06 28.35 -25.21
C PHE A 179 -20.56 27.79 -26.56
N LYS A 180 -19.64 27.33 -27.41
CA LYS A 180 -19.99 26.63 -28.67
C LYS A 180 -20.70 25.31 -28.41
N LYS A 181 -20.22 24.52 -27.42
CA LYS A 181 -20.91 23.27 -27.04
C LYS A 181 -22.31 23.51 -26.51
N ALA A 182 -22.51 24.61 -25.79
CA ALA A 182 -23.80 25.02 -25.30
C ALA A 182 -24.73 25.62 -26.38
N GLY A 183 -24.33 25.62 -27.65
CA GLY A 183 -25.14 26.12 -28.77
C GLY A 183 -25.14 27.63 -28.90
N GLY A 184 -24.34 28.36 -28.14
CA GLY A 184 -24.31 29.82 -28.11
C GLY A 184 -25.39 30.45 -27.23
N SER A 185 -25.52 31.75 -27.30
CA SER A 185 -26.53 32.52 -26.55
C SER A 185 -27.90 32.51 -27.23
N THR A 186 -28.94 32.66 -26.43
CA THR A 186 -30.27 32.99 -26.93
C THR A 186 -30.37 34.48 -27.36
N ASP A 187 -31.42 34.86 -28.04
CA ASP A 187 -31.67 36.24 -28.45
C ASP A 187 -31.89 37.19 -27.26
N GLN A 188 -32.24 36.66 -26.10
CA GLN A 188 -32.50 37.44 -24.88
C GLN A 188 -31.21 37.58 -24.00
N ALA A 189 -30.10 37.06 -24.45
CA ALA A 189 -28.87 37.06 -23.66
C ALA A 189 -28.22 38.42 -23.53
N TYR A 190 -27.96 38.86 -22.31
CA TYR A 190 -27.13 40.03 -22.02
C TYR A 190 -25.68 39.62 -21.78
N ILE A 191 -24.91 39.40 -22.85
CA ILE A 191 -23.56 38.87 -22.81
C ILE A 191 -22.60 39.72 -21.97
N LYS A 192 -22.77 41.06 -21.95
CA LYS A 192 -21.96 41.97 -21.13
C LYS A 192 -22.13 41.78 -19.63
N GLY A 193 -23.21 41.14 -19.20
CA GLY A 193 -23.49 40.78 -17.82
C GLY A 193 -22.98 39.40 -17.41
N ALA A 194 -22.35 38.66 -18.32
CA ALA A 194 -21.82 37.31 -18.03
C ALA A 194 -20.74 37.32 -16.92
N ARG A 195 -20.83 36.36 -16.04
CA ARG A 195 -19.89 36.20 -14.91
C ARG A 195 -19.28 34.81 -14.93
N LEU A 196 -17.98 34.72 -14.73
CA LEU A 196 -17.28 33.48 -14.53
C LEU A 196 -16.95 33.30 -13.04
N MET A 197 -17.50 32.27 -12.44
CA MET A 197 -17.21 31.87 -11.06
C MET A 197 -16.28 30.67 -11.03
N ARG A 198 -15.26 30.69 -10.20
CA ARG A 198 -14.35 29.56 -9.95
C ARG A 198 -14.31 29.23 -8.48
N LYS A 199 -14.24 27.94 -8.17
CA LYS A 199 -13.88 27.56 -6.81
C LYS A 199 -12.40 27.91 -6.59
N ALA A 200 -12.14 28.71 -5.57
CA ALA A 200 -10.75 28.99 -5.16
C ALA A 200 -10.07 27.70 -4.73
N ASN A 201 -8.83 27.49 -5.13
CA ASN A 201 -8.00 26.41 -4.60
C ASN A 201 -7.59 26.74 -3.15
N GLU A 202 -7.06 25.75 -2.42
CA GLU A 202 -6.71 25.92 -0.99
C GLU A 202 -5.66 27.04 -0.78
N ALA A 203 -4.73 27.21 -1.72
CA ALA A 203 -3.73 28.27 -1.64
C ALA A 203 -4.35 29.67 -1.88
N GLU A 204 -5.33 29.78 -2.76
CA GLU A 204 -6.08 31.01 -3.00
C GLU A 204 -6.98 31.38 -1.80
N LYS A 205 -7.65 30.37 -1.21
CA LYS A 205 -8.42 30.56 0.02
C LYS A 205 -7.54 31.08 1.17
N ALA A 206 -6.40 30.45 1.38
CA ALA A 206 -5.45 30.87 2.42
C ALA A 206 -4.96 32.30 2.21
N ARG A 207 -4.71 32.71 0.96
CA ARG A 207 -4.34 34.11 0.62
C ARG A 207 -5.49 35.07 0.88
N MET A 208 -6.71 34.71 0.49
CA MET A 208 -7.89 35.55 0.75
C MET A 208 -8.14 35.71 2.26
N GLU A 209 -8.02 34.64 3.03
CA GLU A 209 -8.17 34.68 4.49
C GLU A 209 -7.08 35.56 5.14
N ALA A 210 -5.84 35.45 4.66
CA ALA A 210 -4.75 36.29 5.16
C ALA A 210 -5.00 37.80 4.87
N VAL A 211 -5.47 38.13 3.67
CA VAL A 211 -5.82 39.50 3.30
C VAL A 211 -6.96 40.04 4.16
N LEU A 212 -8.02 39.23 4.33
CA LEU A 212 -9.17 39.62 5.17
C LEU A 212 -8.77 39.81 6.64
N LYS A 213 -7.84 38.99 7.15
CA LYS A 213 -7.30 39.14 8.49
C LYS A 213 -6.52 40.44 8.66
N MET A 214 -5.63 40.75 7.71
CA MET A 214 -4.89 42.03 7.70
C MET A 214 -5.81 43.26 7.65
N GLN A 215 -6.90 43.20 6.84
CA GLN A 215 -7.87 44.31 6.77
C GLN A 215 -8.63 44.51 8.08
N ARG A 216 -8.92 43.43 8.82
CA ARG A 216 -9.58 43.50 10.16
C ARG A 216 -8.66 44.06 11.24
N GLU A 217 -7.35 43.79 11.14
CA GLU A 217 -6.35 44.30 12.08
C GLU A 217 -6.00 45.78 11.84
N GLN A 218 -6.40 46.35 10.71
CA GLN A 218 -6.18 47.77 10.38
C GLN A 218 -7.39 48.67 10.65
N GLN A 219 -8.52 48.11 11.10
CA GLN A 219 -9.69 48.82 11.55
C GLN A 219 -9.80 48.86 13.07
#